data_460d61d9aead6cce59286460aecfd9b3
#
_entry.id   460d61d9aead6cce59286460aecfd9b3
#
_cell.length_a   1.000
_cell.length_b   1.000
_cell.length_c   1.000
_cell.angle_alpha   90.00
_cell.angle_beta   90.00
_cell.angle_gamma   90.00
#
_symmetry.space_group_name_H-M   'P 1'
#
loop_
_entity.id
_entity.type
_entity.pdbx_description
1 polymer ?
#
loop_
_entity_poly.entity_id
_entity_poly.type
_entity_poly.pdbx_seq_one_letter_code
_entity_poly.pdbx_strand_id
1 'polypeptide(L)'
;MRARALRLITAADDLEQHPELFDKTLLSRYYTPERLAAGRDEWLEPDLHPLRLPSPPLAPDEADLRAVLRRVPTAVAVIACRGDETVHATTVSSLTSVSRTPALVSVCLENGSRTLGLVKTAKSFALSLLASDQEEVADRFAELERSTGPAQFSGIPHHLSAFGPVIDTAAASLGCRLHALHRCGDHHIVVGEVELLQANERRPVLRHDGLYH
;
A
#
# COMPACT_ATOMS: atom_id res chain seq x y z
N MET A 1 11.05 20.22 -16.78
CA MET A 1 10.91 21.48 -16.03
C MET A 1 9.70 22.32 -16.47
N ARG A 2 9.51 22.62 -17.78
CA ARG A 2 8.36 23.43 -18.25
C ARG A 2 6.95 22.87 -17.93
N ALA A 3 6.76 21.54 -17.92
CA ALA A 3 5.45 20.93 -17.65
C ALA A 3 4.97 21.08 -16.19
N ARG A 4 5.89 21.27 -15.22
CA ARG A 4 5.53 21.45 -13.81
C ARG A 4 5.08 22.89 -13.52
N ALA A 5 5.70 23.86 -14.17
CA ALA A 5 5.29 25.26 -14.09
C ALA A 5 3.90 25.50 -14.68
N LEU A 6 3.58 24.84 -15.80
CA LEU A 6 2.26 24.95 -16.42
C LEU A 6 1.11 24.40 -15.55
N ARG A 7 1.36 23.31 -14.76
CA ARG A 7 0.36 22.77 -13.82
C ARG A 7 0.11 23.68 -12.62
N LEU A 8 1.11 24.41 -12.18
CA LEU A 8 0.93 25.37 -11.08
C LEU A 8 0.13 26.61 -11.52
N ILE A 9 0.30 27.05 -12.77
CA ILE A 9 -0.48 28.16 -13.35
C ILE A 9 -1.94 27.75 -13.52
N THR A 10 -2.23 26.54 -14.00
CA THR A 10 -3.60 26.02 -14.10
C THR A 10 -4.26 25.87 -12.71
N ALA A 11 -3.50 25.47 -11.69
CA ALA A 11 -4.02 25.38 -10.33
C ALA A 11 -4.34 26.77 -9.73
N ALA A 12 -3.64 27.80 -10.13
CA ALA A 12 -3.95 29.18 -9.71
C ALA A 12 -5.22 29.70 -10.39
N ASP A 13 -5.43 29.39 -11.67
CA ASP A 13 -6.65 29.72 -12.40
C ASP A 13 -7.86 28.95 -11.84
N ASP A 14 -7.69 27.70 -11.44
CA ASP A 14 -8.72 26.89 -10.76
C ASP A 14 -9.07 27.46 -9.38
N LEU A 15 -8.11 28.06 -8.67
CA LEU A 15 -8.30 28.73 -7.38
C LEU A 15 -9.16 30.00 -7.50
N GLU A 16 -9.03 30.76 -8.59
CA GLU A 16 -9.85 31.94 -8.86
C GLU A 16 -11.30 31.56 -9.24
N GLN A 17 -11.47 30.40 -9.88
CA GLN A 17 -12.78 29.93 -10.35
C GLN A 17 -13.58 29.20 -9.26
N HIS A 18 -12.91 28.62 -8.25
CA HIS A 18 -13.52 27.82 -7.17
C HIS A 18 -13.02 28.23 -5.77
N PRO A 19 -13.21 29.49 -5.37
CA PRO A 19 -12.68 30.00 -4.11
C PRO A 19 -13.25 29.30 -2.86
N GLU A 20 -14.42 28.63 -2.99
CA GLU A 20 -15.08 27.89 -1.92
C GLU A 20 -14.39 26.56 -1.55
N LEU A 21 -13.51 26.05 -2.42
CA LEU A 21 -12.80 24.79 -2.19
C LEU A 21 -11.51 24.94 -1.36
N PHE A 22 -11.11 26.20 -1.07
CA PHE A 22 -9.85 26.49 -0.43
C PHE A 22 -9.99 27.42 0.78
N ASP A 23 -9.31 27.09 1.87
CA ASP A 23 -9.22 28.01 3.01
C ASP A 23 -8.40 29.23 2.64
N LYS A 24 -9.10 30.34 2.39
CA LYS A 24 -8.53 31.63 2.01
C LYS A 24 -7.48 32.15 3.01
N THR A 25 -7.60 31.78 4.28
CA THR A 25 -6.70 32.24 5.34
C THR A 25 -5.35 31.55 5.25
N LEU A 26 -5.30 30.30 4.84
CA LEU A 26 -4.08 29.53 4.66
C LEU A 26 -3.38 29.92 3.35
N LEU A 27 -4.15 30.06 2.28
CA LEU A 27 -3.61 30.36 0.96
C LEU A 27 -3.11 31.81 0.81
N SER A 28 -3.76 32.80 1.46
CA SER A 28 -3.34 34.20 1.42
C SER A 28 -1.96 34.45 2.06
N ARG A 29 -1.49 33.55 2.93
CA ARG A 29 -0.14 33.61 3.49
C ARG A 29 0.95 33.13 2.53
N TYR A 30 0.60 32.28 1.58
CA TYR A 30 1.56 31.63 0.67
C TYR A 30 1.46 32.15 -0.76
N TYR A 31 0.29 32.63 -1.19
CA TYR A 31 0.01 33.05 -2.57
C TYR A 31 -0.40 34.53 -2.61
N THR A 32 0.55 35.45 -2.41
CA THR A 32 0.27 36.86 -2.63
C THR A 32 0.35 37.20 -4.12
N PRO A 33 -0.43 38.20 -4.63
CA PRO A 33 -0.37 38.61 -6.03
C PRO A 33 1.06 38.95 -6.51
N GLU A 34 1.88 39.51 -5.65
CA GLU A 34 3.27 39.84 -5.97
C GLU A 34 4.12 38.59 -6.15
N ARG A 35 3.92 37.58 -5.34
CA ARG A 35 4.59 36.26 -5.47
C ARG A 35 4.13 35.55 -6.73
N LEU A 36 2.83 35.58 -7.05
CA LEU A 36 2.30 35.01 -8.30
C LEU A 36 2.85 35.70 -9.54
N ALA A 37 3.03 37.03 -9.50
CA ALA A 37 3.58 37.82 -10.60
C ALA A 37 5.09 37.63 -10.79
N ALA A 38 5.84 37.28 -9.76
CA ALA A 38 7.29 37.09 -9.82
C ALA A 38 7.73 35.86 -10.64
N GLY A 39 6.82 34.91 -10.86
CA GLY A 39 6.93 33.84 -11.88
C GLY A 39 8.19 32.99 -11.81
N ARG A 40 8.65 32.58 -10.61
CA ARG A 40 9.95 31.99 -10.50
C ARG A 40 10.22 30.94 -9.44
N ASP A 41 11.35 30.31 -9.65
CA ASP A 41 12.02 29.28 -8.83
C ASP A 41 12.22 29.66 -7.34
N GLU A 42 12.07 30.93 -6.97
CA GLU A 42 12.01 31.45 -5.60
C GLU A 42 10.85 30.88 -4.75
N TRP A 43 9.90 30.20 -5.38
CA TRP A 43 8.83 29.49 -4.68
C TRP A 43 9.30 28.24 -3.96
N LEU A 44 10.51 27.78 -4.25
CA LEU A 44 11.09 26.57 -3.69
C LEU A 44 11.86 26.80 -2.39
N GLU A 45 12.14 28.06 -2.06
CA GLU A 45 12.58 28.46 -0.73
C GLU A 45 11.54 29.42 -0.14
N PRO A 46 10.47 28.91 0.47
CA PRO A 46 9.75 29.76 1.38
C PRO A 46 10.77 30.23 2.41
N ASP A 47 10.85 31.54 2.70
CA ASP A 47 11.27 32.05 3.99
C ASP A 47 10.28 31.51 5.06
N LEU A 48 10.23 30.21 5.16
CA LEU A 48 9.87 29.53 6.35
C LEU A 48 10.99 29.94 7.30
N HIS A 49 10.84 31.07 8.01
CA HIS A 49 11.42 31.14 9.33
C HIS A 49 11.24 29.75 9.88
N PRO A 50 12.32 28.99 10.07
CA PRO A 50 12.15 27.66 10.58
C PRO A 50 11.31 27.88 11.83
N LEU A 51 10.03 27.47 11.75
CA LEU A 51 9.33 27.11 12.96
C LEU A 51 10.41 26.30 13.64
N ARG A 52 10.99 26.84 14.73
CA ARG A 52 11.89 26.05 15.57
C ARG A 52 11.02 24.92 16.07
N LEU A 53 10.83 23.97 15.16
CA LEU A 53 10.35 22.67 15.57
C LEU A 53 11.32 22.28 16.68
N PRO A 54 10.82 21.98 17.88
CA PRO A 54 11.68 21.41 18.91
C PRO A 54 12.51 20.35 18.22
N SER A 55 13.80 20.29 18.53
CA SER A 55 14.71 19.28 17.95
C SER A 55 13.94 18.00 17.75
N PRO A 56 13.93 17.43 16.52
CA PRO A 56 13.10 16.28 16.26
C PRO A 56 13.34 15.30 17.41
N PRO A 57 12.29 14.78 18.05
CA PRO A 57 12.48 13.80 19.07
C PRO A 57 13.38 12.70 18.47
N LEU A 58 14.28 12.14 19.27
CA LEU A 58 15.08 10.99 18.86
C LEU A 58 14.21 10.07 18.03
N ALA A 59 14.73 9.64 16.88
CA ALA A 59 13.97 8.73 16.02
C ALA A 59 13.37 7.62 16.90
N PRO A 60 12.07 7.31 16.75
CA PRO A 60 11.44 6.34 17.62
C PRO A 60 12.20 5.02 17.53
N ASP A 61 12.39 4.36 18.64
CA ASP A 61 12.90 3.00 18.72
C ASP A 61 11.97 2.08 17.90
N GLU A 62 12.53 1.07 17.26
CA GLU A 62 11.76 0.09 16.48
C GLU A 62 10.69 -0.61 17.34
N ALA A 63 11.00 -0.91 18.59
CA ALA A 63 10.08 -1.54 19.53
C ALA A 63 8.89 -0.62 19.85
N ASP A 64 9.15 0.67 20.09
CA ASP A 64 8.12 1.69 20.34
C ASP A 64 7.23 1.88 19.12
N LEU A 65 7.82 2.00 17.94
CA LEU A 65 7.07 2.10 16.69
C LEU A 65 6.18 0.88 16.50
N ARG A 66 6.72 -0.32 16.71
CA ARG A 66 5.97 -1.58 16.61
C ARG A 66 4.82 -1.65 17.61
N ALA A 67 5.05 -1.21 18.86
CA ALA A 67 4.03 -1.17 19.91
C ALA A 67 2.88 -0.24 19.55
N VAL A 68 3.16 0.93 18.96
CA VAL A 68 2.13 1.87 18.50
C VAL A 68 1.38 1.33 17.29
N LEU A 69 2.09 0.78 16.28
CA LEU A 69 1.46 0.28 15.07
C LEU A 69 0.57 -0.96 15.31
N ARG A 70 0.85 -1.76 16.34
CA ARG A 70 -0.05 -2.86 16.74
C ARG A 70 -1.44 -2.41 17.17
N ARG A 71 -1.60 -1.13 17.57
CA ARG A 71 -2.90 -0.55 17.92
C ARG A 71 -3.80 -0.29 16.71
N VAL A 72 -3.25 -0.34 15.51
CA VAL A 72 -4.02 -0.17 14.28
C VAL A 72 -4.61 -1.52 13.88
N PRO A 73 -5.94 -1.70 13.91
CA PRO A 73 -6.55 -2.92 13.41
C PRO A 73 -6.36 -3.02 11.90
N THR A 74 -5.87 -4.16 11.44
CA THR A 74 -5.61 -4.41 10.02
C THR A 74 -6.28 -5.68 9.55
N ALA A 75 -6.74 -5.70 8.32
CA ALA A 75 -7.15 -6.93 7.66
C ALA A 75 -5.94 -7.83 7.39
N VAL A 76 -6.14 -9.15 7.42
CA VAL A 76 -5.09 -10.13 7.13
C VAL A 76 -5.35 -10.75 5.78
N ALA A 77 -4.35 -10.70 4.92
CA ALA A 77 -4.43 -11.29 3.59
C ALA A 77 -3.19 -12.14 3.29
N VAL A 78 -3.33 -13.08 2.38
CA VAL A 78 -2.22 -13.80 1.77
C VAL A 78 -2.02 -13.26 0.37
N ILE A 79 -0.83 -12.73 0.09
CA ILE A 79 -0.40 -12.45 -1.28
C ILE A 79 0.32 -13.68 -1.82
N ALA A 80 -0.10 -14.13 -3.00
CA ALA A 80 0.46 -15.29 -3.67
C ALA A 80 0.84 -14.96 -5.12
N CYS A 81 1.98 -15.46 -5.57
CA CYS A 81 2.48 -15.27 -6.92
C CYS A 81 2.85 -16.60 -7.54
N ARG A 82 2.74 -16.67 -8.87
CA ARG A 82 3.22 -17.80 -9.67
C ARG A 82 4.34 -17.31 -10.59
N GLY A 83 5.51 -17.95 -10.49
CA GLY A 83 6.54 -17.91 -11.52
C GLY A 83 6.38 -19.08 -12.50
N ASP A 84 7.32 -19.23 -13.42
CA ASP A 84 7.26 -20.28 -14.45
C ASP A 84 7.22 -21.69 -13.85
N GLU A 85 8.06 -21.96 -12.84
CA GLU A 85 8.19 -23.29 -12.21
C GLU A 85 7.90 -23.30 -10.72
N THR A 86 7.48 -22.17 -10.14
CA THR A 86 7.28 -22.08 -8.70
C THR A 86 6.11 -21.17 -8.33
N VAL A 87 5.60 -21.39 -7.14
CA VAL A 87 4.63 -20.49 -6.48
C VAL A 87 5.21 -20.05 -5.14
N HIS A 88 4.87 -18.87 -4.70
CA HIS A 88 5.21 -18.44 -3.34
C HIS A 88 4.14 -17.51 -2.79
N ALA A 89 3.92 -17.61 -1.49
CA ALA A 89 2.93 -16.81 -0.79
C ALA A 89 3.48 -16.32 0.55
N THR A 90 2.94 -15.21 1.02
CA THR A 90 3.22 -14.67 2.35
C THR A 90 2.02 -13.93 2.89
N THR A 91 1.88 -13.93 4.21
CA THR A 91 0.86 -13.15 4.91
C THR A 91 1.24 -11.69 4.93
N VAL A 92 0.28 -10.84 4.67
CA VAL A 92 0.40 -9.37 4.74
C VAL A 92 -0.78 -8.78 5.52
N SER A 93 -0.51 -7.72 6.27
CA SER A 93 -1.51 -6.91 6.97
C SER A 93 -1.59 -5.47 6.44
N SER A 94 -0.91 -5.20 5.34
CA SER A 94 -0.77 -3.86 4.74
C SER A 94 -1.67 -3.64 3.52
N LEU A 95 -2.67 -4.51 3.30
CA LEU A 95 -3.61 -4.36 2.18
C LEU A 95 -4.44 -3.08 2.34
N THR A 96 -4.38 -2.22 1.33
CA THR A 96 -5.07 -0.94 1.31
C THR A 96 -5.66 -0.65 -0.07
N SER A 97 -6.89 -0.10 -0.10
CA SER A 97 -7.47 0.46 -1.32
C SER A 97 -6.79 1.79 -1.65
N VAL A 98 -6.34 1.95 -2.89
CA VAL A 98 -5.59 3.14 -3.37
C VAL A 98 -6.46 4.02 -4.27
N SER A 99 -7.15 3.42 -5.24
CA SER A 99 -7.94 4.14 -6.25
C SER A 99 -9.13 3.31 -6.72
N ARG A 100 -10.18 3.98 -7.17
CA ARG A 100 -11.34 3.35 -7.79
C ARG A 100 -11.27 3.35 -9.33
N THR A 101 -10.58 4.35 -9.90
CA THR A 101 -10.45 4.49 -11.36
C THR A 101 -9.04 4.99 -11.67
N PRO A 102 -8.13 4.12 -12.16
CA PRO A 102 -8.30 2.66 -12.21
C PRO A 102 -8.44 2.03 -10.82
N ALA A 103 -8.95 0.79 -10.76
CA ALA A 103 -9.11 0.07 -9.51
C ALA A 103 -7.72 -0.39 -8.99
N LEU A 104 -7.18 0.29 -7.98
CA LEU A 104 -5.85 0.01 -7.43
C LEU A 104 -5.91 -0.37 -5.97
N VAL A 105 -5.08 -1.35 -5.62
CA VAL A 105 -4.78 -1.74 -4.23
C VAL A 105 -3.29 -1.72 -3.99
N SER A 106 -2.86 -1.61 -2.73
CA SER A 106 -1.45 -1.73 -2.36
C SER A 106 -1.22 -2.71 -1.23
N VAL A 107 -0.03 -3.31 -1.23
CA VAL A 107 0.54 -4.07 -0.11
C VAL A 107 2.02 -3.72 0.05
N CYS A 108 2.57 -3.89 1.25
CA CYS A 108 3.99 -3.72 1.51
C CYS A 108 4.67 -5.10 1.59
N LEU A 109 5.79 -5.25 0.89
CA LEU A 109 6.63 -6.44 0.92
C LEU A 109 8.08 -6.07 1.24
N GLU A 110 8.71 -6.85 2.09
CA GLU A 110 10.13 -6.70 2.45
C GLU A 110 11.04 -6.81 1.22
N ASN A 111 12.09 -5.98 1.17
CA ASN A 111 12.99 -5.86 0.01
C ASN A 111 13.63 -7.18 -0.44
N GLY A 112 13.96 -8.06 0.50
CA GLY A 112 14.57 -9.36 0.23
C GLY A 112 13.59 -10.51 0.04
N SER A 113 12.26 -10.27 0.13
CA SER A 113 11.28 -11.36 0.13
C SER A 113 11.18 -12.06 -1.22
N ARG A 114 11.02 -13.39 -1.17
CA ARG A 114 10.80 -14.21 -2.38
C ARG A 114 9.54 -13.79 -3.14
N THR A 115 8.49 -13.44 -2.40
CA THR A 115 7.23 -12.96 -2.99
C THR A 115 7.45 -11.71 -3.83
N LEU A 116 8.21 -10.73 -3.32
CA LEU A 116 8.54 -9.52 -4.09
C LEU A 116 9.35 -9.86 -5.36
N GLY A 117 10.28 -10.81 -5.26
CA GLY A 117 11.04 -11.30 -6.42
C GLY A 117 10.10 -11.85 -7.50
N LEU A 118 9.14 -12.70 -7.13
CA LEU A 118 8.15 -13.26 -8.06
C LEU A 118 7.19 -12.20 -8.61
N VAL A 119 6.72 -11.24 -7.80
CA VAL A 119 5.89 -10.12 -8.30
C VAL A 119 6.62 -9.33 -9.38
N LYS A 120 7.94 -9.10 -9.20
CA LYS A 120 8.76 -8.36 -10.17
C LYS A 120 8.89 -9.08 -11.50
N THR A 121 8.95 -10.42 -11.50
CA THR A 121 9.08 -11.23 -12.73
C THR A 121 7.74 -11.53 -13.36
N ALA A 122 6.79 -12.05 -12.59
CA ALA A 122 5.46 -12.45 -13.07
C ALA A 122 4.57 -11.26 -13.48
N LYS A 123 4.85 -10.05 -12.96
CA LYS A 123 4.05 -8.85 -13.17
C LYS A 123 2.58 -8.98 -12.76
N SER A 124 2.27 -9.98 -11.95
CA SER A 124 0.93 -10.26 -11.43
C SER A 124 1.00 -10.97 -10.09
N PHE A 125 -0.08 -10.87 -9.32
CA PHE A 125 -0.24 -11.56 -8.03
C PHE A 125 -1.71 -11.71 -7.68
N ALA A 126 -2.02 -12.69 -6.84
CA ALA A 126 -3.32 -12.86 -6.22
C ALA A 126 -3.28 -12.44 -4.76
N LEU A 127 -4.40 -11.92 -4.25
CA LEU A 127 -4.61 -11.60 -2.84
C LEU A 127 -5.83 -12.40 -2.36
N SER A 128 -5.69 -13.08 -1.23
CA SER A 128 -6.80 -13.75 -0.54
C SER A 128 -6.97 -13.09 0.83
N LEU A 129 -8.05 -12.33 1.01
CA LEU A 129 -8.44 -11.74 2.29
C LEU A 129 -8.98 -12.87 3.16
N LEU A 130 -8.26 -13.23 4.22
CA LEU A 130 -8.58 -14.40 5.03
C LEU A 130 -9.88 -14.21 5.82
N ALA A 131 -10.62 -15.29 5.99
CA ALA A 131 -11.80 -15.33 6.84
C ALA A 131 -11.44 -15.56 8.33
N SER A 132 -12.35 -15.24 9.23
CA SER A 132 -12.13 -15.26 10.68
C SER A 132 -11.78 -16.62 11.28
N ASP A 133 -11.98 -17.71 10.56
CA ASP A 133 -11.59 -19.08 10.94
C ASP A 133 -10.31 -19.55 10.24
N GLN A 134 -9.54 -18.63 9.63
CA GLN A 134 -8.33 -18.94 8.88
C GLN A 134 -7.05 -18.38 9.56
N GLU A 135 -7.05 -18.29 10.88
CA GLU A 135 -5.88 -17.83 11.65
C GLU A 135 -4.66 -18.73 11.43
N GLU A 136 -4.85 -20.06 11.43
CA GLU A 136 -3.78 -21.03 11.15
C GLU A 136 -3.19 -20.85 9.75
N VAL A 137 -4.01 -20.47 8.76
CA VAL A 137 -3.55 -20.15 7.41
C VAL A 137 -2.68 -18.89 7.43
N ALA A 138 -3.12 -17.86 8.18
CA ALA A 138 -2.35 -16.63 8.33
C ALA A 138 -0.97 -16.91 8.95
N ASP A 139 -0.91 -17.69 10.01
CA ASP A 139 0.34 -18.04 10.70
C ASP A 139 1.26 -18.84 9.80
N ARG A 140 0.75 -19.84 9.09
CA ARG A 140 1.54 -20.66 8.17
C ARG A 140 2.27 -19.83 7.11
N PHE A 141 1.59 -18.86 6.49
CA PHE A 141 2.22 -18.00 5.49
C PHE A 141 3.03 -16.84 6.10
N ALA A 142 2.97 -16.64 7.42
CA ALA A 142 3.81 -15.68 8.16
C ALA A 142 5.15 -16.29 8.65
N GLU A 143 5.23 -17.61 8.79
CA GLU A 143 6.45 -18.29 9.26
C GLU A 143 7.67 -17.99 8.38
N LEU A 144 8.81 -17.73 9.00
CA LEU A 144 10.07 -17.43 8.29
C LEU A 144 10.64 -18.66 7.59
N GLU A 145 10.55 -19.84 8.24
CA GLU A 145 11.09 -21.13 7.74
C GLU A 145 10.03 -21.97 7.02
N ARG A 146 8.97 -21.33 6.51
CA ARG A 146 7.90 -22.05 5.81
C ARG A 146 8.40 -22.75 4.56
N SER A 147 7.72 -23.84 4.18
CA SER A 147 7.93 -24.55 2.92
C SER A 147 7.94 -23.58 1.73
N THR A 148 8.55 -23.99 0.64
CA THR A 148 8.59 -23.22 -0.61
C THR A 148 7.83 -23.93 -1.71
N GLY A 149 7.41 -23.19 -2.73
CA GLY A 149 6.70 -23.76 -3.86
C GLY A 149 5.29 -24.28 -3.50
N PRO A 150 4.75 -25.25 -4.24
CA PRO A 150 3.41 -25.78 -4.03
C PRO A 150 3.19 -26.38 -2.63
N ALA A 151 4.27 -26.87 -1.99
CA ALA A 151 4.19 -27.45 -0.64
C ALA A 151 3.68 -26.46 0.43
N GLN A 152 3.80 -25.14 0.20
CA GLN A 152 3.24 -24.13 1.10
C GLN A 152 1.71 -24.28 1.26
N PHE A 153 1.04 -24.75 0.21
CA PHE A 153 -0.42 -24.85 0.15
C PHE A 153 -0.95 -26.25 0.55
N SER A 154 -0.06 -27.15 0.99
CA SER A 154 -0.48 -28.49 1.40
C SER A 154 -1.53 -28.45 2.49
N GLY A 155 -2.69 -29.10 2.25
CA GLY A 155 -3.82 -29.11 3.17
C GLY A 155 -4.64 -27.81 3.23
N ILE A 156 -4.32 -26.80 2.44
CA ILE A 156 -5.10 -25.57 2.30
C ILE A 156 -5.89 -25.65 0.99
N PRO A 157 -7.24 -25.61 1.02
CA PRO A 157 -8.07 -25.56 -0.18
C PRO A 157 -7.73 -24.30 -0.98
N HIS A 158 -7.30 -24.48 -2.21
CA HIS A 158 -6.92 -23.39 -3.11
C HIS A 158 -7.05 -23.82 -4.58
N HIS A 159 -7.17 -22.86 -5.46
CA HIS A 159 -7.08 -23.07 -6.90
C HIS A 159 -6.06 -22.13 -7.52
N LEU A 160 -5.61 -22.45 -8.72
CA LEU A 160 -4.69 -21.61 -9.47
C LEU A 160 -5.47 -20.69 -10.40
N SER A 161 -5.34 -19.38 -10.18
CA SER A 161 -5.86 -18.35 -11.07
C SER A 161 -4.80 -17.90 -12.07
N ALA A 162 -5.16 -17.02 -13.01
CA ALA A 162 -4.24 -16.37 -13.91
C ALA A 162 -3.20 -15.49 -13.19
N PHE A 163 -3.48 -15.06 -11.94
CA PHE A 163 -2.68 -14.16 -11.15
C PHE A 163 -1.83 -14.87 -10.08
N GLY A 164 -2.09 -16.14 -9.85
CA GLY A 164 -1.45 -16.97 -8.83
C GLY A 164 -2.45 -17.80 -8.04
N PRO A 165 -1.98 -18.55 -7.02
CA PRO A 165 -2.84 -19.31 -6.13
C PRO A 165 -3.82 -18.43 -5.36
N VAL A 166 -5.07 -18.87 -5.24
CA VAL A 166 -6.15 -18.23 -4.49
C VAL A 166 -6.69 -19.21 -3.47
N ILE A 167 -6.87 -18.78 -2.22
CA ILE A 167 -7.45 -19.60 -1.15
C ILE A 167 -8.97 -19.63 -1.31
N ASP A 168 -9.53 -20.83 -1.53
CA ASP A 168 -10.94 -21.03 -1.93
C ASP A 168 -11.95 -20.50 -0.92
N THR A 169 -11.62 -20.57 0.36
CA THR A 169 -12.51 -20.22 1.48
C THR A 169 -12.20 -18.85 2.09
N ALA A 170 -11.43 -18.02 1.41
CA ALA A 170 -11.15 -16.64 1.86
C ALA A 170 -12.44 -15.78 1.85
N ALA A 171 -12.47 -14.72 2.66
CA ALA A 171 -13.59 -13.78 2.69
C ALA A 171 -13.73 -13.01 1.37
N ALA A 172 -12.59 -12.69 0.74
CA ALA A 172 -12.55 -12.12 -0.60
C ALA A 172 -11.22 -12.47 -1.29
N SER A 173 -11.20 -12.39 -2.62
CA SER A 173 -9.98 -12.54 -3.40
C SER A 173 -9.89 -11.50 -4.51
N LEU A 174 -8.67 -11.10 -4.82
CA LEU A 174 -8.33 -10.15 -5.87
C LEU A 174 -7.24 -10.75 -6.76
N GLY A 175 -7.40 -10.66 -8.07
CA GLY A 175 -6.34 -10.91 -9.03
C GLY A 175 -5.82 -9.58 -9.56
N CYS A 176 -4.52 -9.34 -9.45
CA CYS A 176 -3.91 -8.05 -9.72
C CYS A 176 -2.79 -8.15 -10.74
N ARG A 177 -2.76 -7.20 -11.68
CA ARG A 177 -1.57 -6.90 -12.48
C ARG A 177 -0.71 -5.89 -11.74
N LEU A 178 0.61 -6.08 -11.76
CA LEU A 178 1.53 -5.11 -11.17
C LEU A 178 1.44 -3.77 -11.90
N HIS A 179 1.00 -2.74 -11.18
CA HIS A 179 0.89 -1.37 -11.69
C HIS A 179 2.14 -0.54 -11.41
N ALA A 180 2.62 -0.56 -10.16
CA ALA A 180 3.82 0.19 -9.75
C ALA A 180 4.52 -0.48 -8.55
N LEU A 181 5.82 -0.15 -8.40
CA LEU A 181 6.65 -0.53 -7.26
C LEU A 181 7.37 0.72 -6.75
N HIS A 182 7.21 1.00 -5.47
CA HIS A 182 7.89 2.12 -4.81
C HIS A 182 8.73 1.60 -3.66
N ARG A 183 10.05 1.81 -3.73
CA ARG A 183 10.94 1.45 -2.62
C ARG A 183 10.75 2.45 -1.47
N CYS A 184 10.45 1.94 -0.28
CA CYS A 184 10.24 2.72 0.93
C CYS A 184 10.99 2.05 2.09
N GLY A 185 12.18 2.56 2.41
CA GLY A 185 13.01 1.99 3.46
C GLY A 185 13.42 0.54 3.18
N ASP A 186 13.07 -0.36 4.09
CA ASP A 186 13.31 -1.81 4.05
C ASP A 186 12.22 -2.59 3.30
N HIS A 187 11.18 -1.91 2.82
CA HIS A 187 10.05 -2.48 2.08
C HIS A 187 9.89 -1.87 0.68
N HIS A 188 9.04 -2.51 -0.12
CA HIS A 188 8.43 -1.93 -1.32
C HIS A 188 6.92 -1.85 -1.12
N ILE A 189 6.34 -0.71 -1.50
CA ILE A 189 4.91 -0.61 -1.74
C ILE A 189 4.66 -1.19 -3.14
N VAL A 190 3.93 -2.29 -3.17
CA VAL A 190 3.48 -2.96 -4.39
C VAL A 190 2.09 -2.46 -4.71
N VAL A 191 1.91 -1.76 -5.81
CA VAL A 191 0.60 -1.31 -6.29
C VAL A 191 0.13 -2.24 -7.38
N GLY A 192 -1.06 -2.82 -7.21
CA GLY A 192 -1.70 -3.70 -8.18
C GLY A 192 -2.97 -3.11 -8.75
N GLU A 193 -3.15 -3.22 -10.05
CA GLU A 193 -4.41 -2.97 -10.73
C GLU A 193 -5.29 -4.21 -10.66
N VAL A 194 -6.47 -4.08 -10.12
CA VAL A 194 -7.41 -5.20 -9.89
C VAL A 194 -8.10 -5.53 -11.21
N GLU A 195 -7.88 -6.75 -11.70
CA GLU A 195 -8.52 -7.28 -12.91
C GLU A 195 -9.55 -8.38 -12.61
N LEU A 196 -9.44 -9.03 -11.45
CA LEU A 196 -10.39 -10.04 -10.98
C LEU A 196 -10.74 -9.77 -9.53
N LEU A 197 -12.00 -9.97 -9.17
CA LEU A 197 -12.43 -9.89 -7.78
C LEU A 197 -13.55 -10.90 -7.51
N GLN A 198 -13.52 -11.43 -6.30
CA GLN A 198 -14.57 -12.32 -5.77
C GLN A 198 -14.76 -11.99 -4.29
N ALA A 199 -15.99 -11.94 -3.82
CA ALA A 199 -16.32 -11.83 -2.42
C ALA A 199 -17.22 -13.01 -2.00
N ASN A 200 -17.01 -13.51 -0.79
CA ASN A 200 -17.80 -14.54 -0.16
C ASN A 200 -18.52 -13.95 1.07
N GLU A 201 -19.64 -14.55 1.47
CA GLU A 201 -20.37 -14.14 2.68
C GLU A 201 -19.67 -14.66 3.95
N ARG A 202 -18.41 -14.25 4.15
CA ARG A 202 -17.59 -14.63 5.29
C ARG A 202 -17.01 -13.38 5.95
N ARG A 203 -16.92 -13.41 7.26
CA ARG A 203 -16.28 -12.32 8.01
C ARG A 203 -14.78 -12.39 7.83
N PRO A 204 -14.09 -11.27 7.51
CA PRO A 204 -12.64 -11.26 7.44
C PRO A 204 -12.02 -11.36 8.83
N VAL A 205 -10.85 -11.98 8.91
CA VAL A 205 -10.02 -11.92 10.12
C VAL A 205 -9.31 -10.57 10.21
N LEU A 206 -9.31 -9.98 11.39
CA LEU A 206 -8.56 -8.76 11.70
C LEU A 206 -7.40 -9.10 12.63
N ARG A 207 -6.34 -8.32 12.53
CA ARG A 207 -5.22 -8.36 13.47
C ARG A 207 -5.16 -7.05 14.25
N HIS A 208 -5.19 -7.14 15.57
CA HIS A 208 -5.10 -6.01 16.48
C HIS A 208 -4.36 -6.41 17.75
N ASP A 209 -3.43 -5.57 18.24
CA ASP A 209 -2.57 -5.85 19.39
C ASP A 209 -1.81 -7.20 19.33
N GLY A 210 -1.56 -7.69 18.10
CA GLY A 210 -0.88 -8.96 17.88
C GLY A 210 -1.80 -10.19 17.93
N LEU A 211 -3.09 -10.01 18.17
CA LEU A 211 -4.11 -11.06 18.22
C LEU A 211 -4.99 -11.01 16.95
N TYR A 212 -5.59 -12.14 16.63
CA TYR A 212 -6.63 -12.26 15.62
C TYR A 212 -8.02 -12.02 16.25
N HIS A 213 -8.94 -11.45 15.45
CA HIS A 213 -10.32 -11.12 15.83
C HIS A 213 -11.30 -11.38 14.69
#